data_3fbce6e9135dc5248f6203071467ea84
#
_entry.id   3fbce6e9135dc5248f6203071467ea84
#
_cell.length_a   1.000
_cell.length_b   1.000
_cell.length_c   1.000
_cell.angle_alpha   90.00
_cell.angle_beta   90.00
_cell.angle_gamma   90.00
#
_symmetry.space_group_name_H-M   'P 1'
#
loop_
_entity.id
_entity.type
_entity.pdbx_description
1 polymer ?
#
loop_
_entity_poly.entity_id
_entity_poly.type
_entity_poly.pdbx_seq_one_letter_code
_entity_poly.pdbx_strand_id
1 'polypeptide(L)'
;QGKYKLLVETTGSASITLTEDDIIGGYALSSESKANRYNRVIVNYVNPARNYQVDEVQWPEIDDSGYTSADQHATMKTADGGFLLEGRFDFPTLTSPYQALEVAEVICRRSRDSKGLQLTVGFDAYDLAIGDIVNITISSLGYSAKPHRVIGITFNEDYTIDLQLVVHQDSHYTWVPKNTAVAVPSTNLPNPYSVSAPASISLSDLM
;
A
#
# COMPACT_ATOMS: atom_id res chain seq x y z
N GLN A 1 -7.77 -26.14 -21.61
CA GLN A 1 -6.86 -25.04 -21.94
C GLN A 1 -6.89 -24.04 -20.78
N GLY A 2 -5.75 -23.81 -20.10
CA GLY A 2 -5.65 -22.86 -19.00
C GLY A 2 -5.94 -21.44 -19.48
N LYS A 3 -6.74 -20.72 -18.70
CA LYS A 3 -7.01 -19.29 -18.92
C LYS A 3 -6.32 -18.49 -17.84
N TYR A 4 -5.68 -17.39 -18.21
CA TYR A 4 -5.15 -16.41 -17.27
C TYR A 4 -6.28 -15.48 -16.83
N LYS A 5 -6.38 -15.23 -15.52
CA LYS A 5 -7.29 -14.25 -14.93
C LYS A 5 -6.43 -13.16 -14.24
N LEU A 6 -6.63 -11.93 -14.63
CA LEU A 6 -6.05 -10.80 -13.92
C LEU A 6 -6.93 -10.48 -12.71
N LEU A 7 -6.33 -10.47 -11.52
CA LEU A 7 -6.99 -10.08 -10.28
C LEU A 7 -6.54 -8.67 -9.92
N VAL A 8 -7.51 -7.80 -9.71
CA VAL A 8 -7.27 -6.46 -9.15
C VAL A 8 -7.73 -6.49 -7.70
N GLU A 9 -6.83 -6.16 -6.80
CA GLU A 9 -7.17 -6.02 -5.39
C GLU A 9 -7.98 -4.74 -5.16
N THR A 10 -9.22 -4.93 -4.72
CA THR A 10 -10.16 -3.83 -4.41
C THR A 10 -10.91 -4.14 -3.13
N THR A 11 -11.72 -3.20 -2.69
CA THR A 11 -12.75 -3.43 -1.68
C THR A 11 -13.72 -4.53 -2.11
N GLY A 12 -14.29 -5.27 -1.18
CA GLY A 12 -15.23 -6.34 -1.52
C GLY A 12 -15.92 -6.94 -0.31
N SER A 13 -16.99 -7.68 -0.60
CA SER A 13 -17.72 -8.43 0.42
C SER A 13 -17.17 -9.84 0.56
N ALA A 14 -17.24 -10.41 1.76
CA ALA A 14 -16.87 -11.79 1.97
C ALA A 14 -17.85 -12.75 1.27
N SER A 15 -17.29 -13.75 0.59
CA SER A 15 -18.06 -14.81 -0.07
C SER A 15 -18.63 -15.82 0.92
N ILE A 16 -17.87 -16.11 2.00
CA ILE A 16 -18.24 -17.07 3.05
C ILE A 16 -17.67 -16.60 4.40
N THR A 17 -18.29 -17.08 5.48
CA THR A 17 -17.76 -16.94 6.83
C THR A 17 -17.34 -18.31 7.34
N LEU A 18 -16.09 -18.44 7.75
CA LEU A 18 -15.53 -19.64 8.36
C LEU A 18 -15.37 -19.44 9.86
N THR A 19 -15.76 -20.44 10.61
CA THR A 19 -15.71 -20.48 12.09
C THR A 19 -14.72 -21.54 12.57
N GLU A 20 -14.52 -21.64 13.87
CA GLU A 20 -13.68 -22.68 14.47
C GLU A 20 -14.21 -24.09 14.16
N ASP A 21 -15.53 -24.24 14.00
CA ASP A 21 -16.16 -25.55 13.71
C ASP A 21 -15.89 -26.03 12.27
N ASP A 22 -15.57 -25.11 11.35
CA ASP A 22 -15.25 -25.43 9.96
C ASP A 22 -13.77 -25.78 9.76
N ILE A 23 -12.92 -25.58 10.80
CA ILE A 23 -11.48 -25.78 10.74
C ILE A 23 -11.14 -27.21 11.15
N ILE A 24 -10.46 -27.91 10.25
CA ILE A 24 -10.00 -29.28 10.46
C ILE A 24 -8.56 -29.27 10.94
N GLY A 25 -8.31 -29.85 12.13
CA GLY A 25 -6.96 -30.07 12.65
C GLY A 25 -6.28 -28.86 13.29
N GLY A 26 -6.51 -27.65 12.82
CA GLY A 26 -5.92 -26.44 13.40
C GLY A 26 -5.56 -25.37 12.39
N TYR A 27 -4.93 -24.31 12.87
CA TYR A 27 -4.50 -23.18 12.04
C TYR A 27 -3.08 -22.75 12.38
N ALA A 28 -2.39 -22.14 11.43
CA ALA A 28 -1.07 -21.54 11.61
C ALA A 28 -1.11 -20.06 11.27
N LEU A 29 -0.56 -19.24 12.17
CA LEU A 29 -0.38 -17.82 11.93
C LEU A 29 1.03 -17.58 11.39
N SER A 30 1.13 -16.82 10.33
CA SER A 30 2.38 -16.27 9.84
C SER A 30 2.34 -14.75 9.93
N SER A 31 3.44 -14.16 10.33
CA SER A 31 3.62 -12.70 10.23
C SER A 31 4.86 -12.44 9.41
N GLU A 32 4.81 -11.45 8.56
CA GLU A 32 6.00 -11.01 7.87
C GLU A 32 7.06 -10.49 8.86
N SER A 33 8.31 -10.56 8.42
CA SER A 33 9.42 -9.99 9.17
C SER A 33 9.20 -8.48 9.37
N LYS A 34 9.66 -7.96 10.50
CA LYS A 34 9.69 -6.51 10.75
C LYS A 34 10.46 -5.73 9.68
N ALA A 35 11.34 -6.39 8.93
CA ALA A 35 12.06 -5.80 7.81
C ALA A 35 11.16 -5.39 6.64
N ASN A 36 10.00 -6.04 6.49
CA ASN A 36 9.03 -5.75 5.44
C ASN A 36 7.88 -4.84 5.90
N ARG A 37 7.99 -4.32 7.12
CA ARG A 37 7.02 -3.39 7.69
C ARG A 37 7.52 -1.97 7.53
N TYR A 38 6.72 -1.12 6.90
CA TYR A 38 7.09 0.26 6.64
C TYR A 38 6.23 1.23 7.45
N ASN A 39 6.84 2.34 7.87
CA ASN A 39 6.13 3.52 8.35
C ASN A 39 6.37 4.75 7.47
N ARG A 40 7.15 4.57 6.41
CA ARG A 40 7.36 5.52 5.32
C ARG A 40 7.63 4.75 4.04
N VAL A 41 6.93 5.11 2.97
CA VAL A 41 7.16 4.55 1.63
C VAL A 41 7.46 5.68 0.66
N ILE A 42 8.52 5.51 -0.10
CA ILE A 42 8.92 6.41 -1.18
C ILE A 42 8.68 5.69 -2.50
N VAL A 43 7.97 6.33 -3.41
CA VAL A 43 7.71 5.82 -4.75
C VAL A 43 8.34 6.75 -5.77
N ASN A 44 9.21 6.17 -6.60
CA ASN A 44 9.77 6.84 -7.76
C ASN A 44 8.84 6.64 -8.97
N TYR A 45 8.55 7.71 -9.67
CA TYR A 45 7.68 7.73 -10.85
C TYR A 45 8.27 8.63 -11.95
N VAL A 46 7.71 8.56 -13.15
CA VAL A 46 8.16 9.40 -14.28
C VAL A 46 7.26 10.61 -14.40
N ASN A 47 7.82 11.81 -14.26
CA ASN A 47 7.05 13.05 -14.30
C ASN A 47 7.05 13.72 -15.68
N PRO A 48 5.91 13.73 -16.40
CA PRO A 48 5.82 14.37 -17.72
C PRO A 48 6.08 15.88 -17.68
N ALA A 49 5.70 16.56 -16.59
CA ALA A 49 5.94 18.00 -16.43
C ALA A 49 7.43 18.35 -16.28
N ARG A 50 8.28 17.34 -16.03
CA ARG A 50 9.74 17.47 -15.92
C ARG A 50 10.47 16.75 -17.06
N ASN A 51 9.92 16.78 -18.26
CA ASN A 51 10.49 16.12 -19.42
C ASN A 51 10.74 14.61 -19.20
N TYR A 52 9.79 13.92 -18.56
CA TYR A 52 9.86 12.50 -18.24
C TYR A 52 11.05 12.09 -17.37
N GLN A 53 11.57 13.01 -16.55
CA GLN A 53 12.56 12.68 -15.54
C GLN A 53 11.91 11.93 -14.37
N VAL A 54 12.70 11.12 -13.69
CA VAL A 54 12.30 10.44 -12.47
C VAL A 54 12.10 11.46 -11.36
N ASP A 55 10.97 11.38 -10.70
CA ASP A 55 10.60 12.17 -9.55
C ASP A 55 10.14 11.26 -8.43
N GLU A 56 10.07 11.73 -7.18
CA GLU A 56 9.68 10.91 -6.05
C GLU A 56 8.52 11.52 -5.28
N VAL A 57 7.68 10.65 -4.74
CA VAL A 57 6.66 11.01 -3.74
C VAL A 57 6.84 10.11 -2.52
N GLN A 58 6.43 10.59 -1.36
CA GLN A 58 6.52 9.85 -0.11
C GLN A 58 5.18 9.86 0.62
N TRP A 59 4.87 8.76 1.27
CA TRP A 59 3.72 8.66 2.15
C TRP A 59 4.09 7.87 3.42
N PRO A 60 3.68 8.30 4.64
CA PRO A 60 3.12 9.62 4.98
C PRO A 60 4.12 10.77 4.77
N GLU A 61 3.59 11.96 4.55
CA GLU A 61 4.42 13.17 4.48
C GLU A 61 4.89 13.57 5.88
N ILE A 62 6.20 13.83 6.03
CA ILE A 62 6.82 13.96 7.35
C ILE A 62 6.88 15.40 7.86
N ASP A 63 7.00 16.36 6.94
CA ASP A 63 7.48 17.71 7.28
C ASP A 63 6.45 18.82 7.07
N ASP A 64 5.19 18.49 6.77
CA ASP A 64 4.21 19.53 6.48
C ASP A 64 3.12 19.58 7.55
N SER A 65 3.16 20.64 8.36
CA SER A 65 2.25 20.88 9.48
C SER A 65 0.76 21.07 9.09
N GLY A 66 0.45 20.99 7.81
CA GLY A 66 -0.91 21.10 7.26
C GLY A 66 -1.52 19.79 6.76
N TYR A 67 -0.78 18.68 6.78
CA TYR A 67 -1.23 17.39 6.24
C TYR A 67 -1.64 16.41 7.33
N THR A 68 -2.82 15.81 7.15
CA THR A 68 -3.32 14.73 8.02
C THR A 68 -2.44 13.48 8.02
N SER A 69 -1.53 13.34 7.06
CA SER A 69 -0.61 12.21 6.96
C SER A 69 0.61 12.33 7.88
N ALA A 70 1.04 13.52 8.27
CA ALA A 70 2.16 13.71 9.19
C ALA A 70 1.89 13.10 10.57
N ASP A 71 0.68 13.28 11.11
CA ASP A 71 0.25 12.68 12.37
C ASP A 71 0.22 11.16 12.29
N GLN A 72 -0.12 10.60 11.13
CA GLN A 72 -0.10 9.15 10.90
C GLN A 72 1.32 8.61 10.94
N HIS A 73 2.31 9.32 10.37
CA HIS A 73 3.72 8.92 10.46
C HIS A 73 4.21 8.88 11.90
N ALA A 74 3.95 9.91 12.68
CA ALA A 74 4.34 9.99 14.10
C ALA A 74 3.74 8.83 14.91
N THR A 75 2.45 8.51 14.68
CA THR A 75 1.76 7.41 15.33
C THR A 75 2.38 6.06 14.95
N MET A 76 2.62 5.82 13.65
CA MET A 76 3.24 4.58 13.17
C MET A 76 4.67 4.42 13.68
N LYS A 77 5.47 5.49 13.65
CA LYS A 77 6.83 5.48 14.15
C LYS A 77 6.90 5.17 15.64
N THR A 78 6.00 5.77 16.44
CA THR A 78 5.89 5.48 17.87
C THR A 78 5.54 4.01 18.11
N ALA A 79 4.59 3.46 17.36
CA ALA A 79 4.23 2.05 17.43
C ALA A 79 5.37 1.09 17.02
N ASP A 80 6.31 1.57 16.22
CA ASP A 80 7.49 0.84 15.77
C ASP A 80 8.72 1.07 16.66
N GLY A 81 8.52 1.60 17.87
CA GLY A 81 9.60 1.85 18.83
C GLY A 81 10.47 3.08 18.53
N GLY A 82 9.96 4.02 17.74
CA GLY A 82 10.66 5.25 17.37
C GLY A 82 11.58 5.11 16.15
N PHE A 83 11.66 3.93 15.55
CA PHE A 83 12.50 3.69 14.37
C PHE A 83 11.81 4.12 13.08
N LEU A 84 12.59 4.71 12.16
CA LEU A 84 12.16 4.94 10.79
C LEU A 84 12.33 3.65 9.98
N LEU A 85 11.23 3.11 9.47
CA LEU A 85 11.19 1.93 8.61
C LEU A 85 10.76 2.39 7.22
N GLU A 86 11.74 2.66 6.38
CA GLU A 86 11.53 3.21 5.05
C GLU A 86 11.59 2.12 3.97
N GLY A 87 10.58 2.10 3.08
CA GLY A 87 10.57 1.31 1.86
C GLY A 87 10.68 2.21 0.63
N ARG A 88 11.48 1.82 -0.36
CA ARG A 88 11.64 2.56 -1.60
C ARG A 88 11.32 1.68 -2.79
N PHE A 89 10.44 2.15 -3.69
CA PHE A 89 9.91 1.39 -4.82
C PHE A 89 9.94 2.21 -6.10
N ASP A 90 10.27 1.55 -7.22
CA ASP A 90 10.35 2.16 -8.54
C ASP A 90 9.17 1.72 -9.42
N PHE A 91 8.36 2.68 -9.87
CA PHE A 91 7.24 2.45 -10.78
C PHE A 91 7.36 3.31 -12.05
N PRO A 92 8.20 2.92 -13.01
CA PRO A 92 8.45 3.71 -14.22
C PRO A 92 7.22 3.87 -15.12
N THR A 93 6.19 3.07 -14.90
CA THR A 93 4.91 3.15 -15.63
C THR A 93 3.95 4.20 -15.07
N LEU A 94 4.19 4.70 -13.86
CA LEU A 94 3.37 5.75 -13.27
C LEU A 94 3.86 7.11 -13.76
N THR A 95 2.90 7.94 -14.19
CA THR A 95 3.17 9.29 -14.69
C THR A 95 2.46 10.38 -13.90
N SER A 96 1.60 9.98 -12.94
CA SER A 96 0.87 10.90 -12.09
C SER A 96 1.40 10.85 -10.65
N PRO A 97 1.77 11.99 -10.05
CA PRO A 97 2.19 12.06 -8.64
C PRO A 97 1.10 11.60 -7.69
N TYR A 98 -0.17 11.85 -8.03
CA TYR A 98 -1.31 11.42 -7.22
C TYR A 98 -1.46 9.90 -7.18
N GLN A 99 -1.30 9.23 -8.34
CA GLN A 99 -1.31 7.78 -8.40
C GLN A 99 -0.11 7.17 -7.67
N ALA A 100 1.07 7.79 -7.80
CA ALA A 100 2.26 7.35 -7.10
C ALA A 100 2.09 7.47 -5.56
N LEU A 101 1.46 8.55 -5.10
CA LEU A 101 1.17 8.75 -3.69
C LEU A 101 0.15 7.73 -3.15
N GLU A 102 -0.88 7.40 -3.95
CA GLU A 102 -1.86 6.37 -3.61
C GLU A 102 -1.22 4.98 -3.51
N VAL A 103 -0.36 4.64 -4.45
CA VAL A 103 0.41 3.39 -4.41
C VAL A 103 1.30 3.33 -3.17
N ALA A 104 1.98 4.44 -2.82
CA ALA A 104 2.79 4.52 -1.62
C ALA A 104 1.95 4.27 -0.34
N GLU A 105 0.76 4.86 -0.26
CA GLU A 105 -0.17 4.66 0.86
C GLU A 105 -0.60 3.19 0.98
N VAL A 106 -1.03 2.58 -0.12
CA VAL A 106 -1.46 1.18 -0.15
C VAL A 106 -0.34 0.25 0.30
N ILE A 107 0.88 0.44 -0.24
CA ILE A 107 2.05 -0.38 0.13
C ILE A 107 2.35 -0.22 1.62
N CYS A 108 2.37 1.00 2.14
CA CYS A 108 2.65 1.26 3.55
C CYS A 108 1.62 0.60 4.45
N ARG A 109 0.33 0.79 4.20
CA ARG A 109 -0.76 0.22 4.99
C ARG A 109 -0.76 -1.32 4.94
N ARG A 110 -0.61 -1.90 3.76
CA ARG A 110 -0.54 -3.35 3.58
C ARG A 110 0.63 -3.98 4.31
N SER A 111 1.81 -3.36 4.28
CA SER A 111 2.98 -3.87 4.99
C SER A 111 2.77 -3.99 6.50
N ARG A 112 1.85 -3.22 7.05
CA ARG A 112 1.54 -3.21 8.49
C ARG A 112 0.51 -4.27 8.89
N ASP A 113 -0.34 -4.68 7.96
CA ASP A 113 -1.42 -5.65 8.18
C ASP A 113 -1.15 -7.01 7.53
N SER A 114 0.06 -7.27 7.05
CA SER A 114 0.47 -8.51 6.39
C SER A 114 0.60 -9.67 7.38
N LYS A 115 -0.51 -10.05 7.99
CA LYS A 115 -0.64 -11.26 8.79
C LYS A 115 -1.26 -12.35 7.94
N GLY A 116 -0.52 -13.43 7.75
CA GLY A 116 -0.99 -14.62 7.07
C GLY A 116 -1.68 -15.57 8.05
N LEU A 117 -2.68 -16.26 7.57
CA LEU A 117 -3.36 -17.34 8.26
C LEU A 117 -3.43 -18.54 7.31
N GLN A 118 -2.98 -19.69 7.78
CA GLN A 118 -3.13 -20.96 7.09
C GLN A 118 -4.07 -21.83 7.90
N LEU A 119 -5.04 -22.43 7.23
CA LEU A 119 -6.00 -23.33 7.84
C LEU A 119 -6.50 -24.37 6.83
N THR A 120 -6.90 -25.52 7.33
CA THR A 120 -7.51 -26.58 6.55
C THR A 120 -9.00 -26.60 6.87
N VAL A 121 -9.83 -26.63 5.83
CA VAL A 121 -11.29 -26.63 5.95
C VAL A 121 -11.91 -27.80 5.18
N GLY A 122 -13.18 -28.06 5.41
CA GLY A 122 -13.95 -29.04 4.69
C GLY A 122 -14.35 -28.60 3.27
N PHE A 123 -15.14 -29.46 2.63
CA PHE A 123 -15.57 -29.27 1.25
C PHE A 123 -16.49 -28.05 1.04
N ASP A 124 -17.02 -27.46 2.09
CA ASP A 124 -17.87 -26.26 2.01
C ASP A 124 -17.15 -25.04 1.42
N ALA A 125 -15.81 -25.06 1.44
CA ALA A 125 -14.97 -24.03 0.83
C ALA A 125 -14.63 -24.28 -0.66
N TYR A 126 -15.25 -25.27 -1.30
CA TYR A 126 -14.91 -25.69 -2.67
C TYR A 126 -15.11 -24.59 -3.73
N ASP A 127 -16.12 -23.74 -3.54
CA ASP A 127 -16.45 -22.67 -4.48
C ASP A 127 -15.52 -21.45 -4.36
N LEU A 128 -14.60 -21.43 -3.39
CA LEU A 128 -13.67 -20.34 -3.22
C LEU A 128 -12.63 -20.29 -4.34
N ALA A 129 -12.34 -19.08 -4.78
CA ALA A 129 -11.28 -18.80 -5.75
C ALA A 129 -10.18 -17.91 -5.12
N ILE A 130 -8.97 -17.99 -5.67
CA ILE A 130 -7.89 -17.06 -5.30
C ILE A 130 -8.35 -15.64 -5.60
N GLY A 131 -8.20 -14.76 -4.59
CA GLY A 131 -8.64 -13.37 -4.63
C GLY A 131 -9.97 -13.10 -3.92
N ASP A 132 -10.75 -14.14 -3.59
CA ASP A 132 -11.99 -13.98 -2.83
C ASP A 132 -11.71 -13.53 -1.39
N ILE A 133 -12.69 -12.85 -0.81
CA ILE A 133 -12.64 -12.43 0.59
C ILE A 133 -13.48 -13.41 1.41
N VAL A 134 -12.93 -13.84 2.53
CA VAL A 134 -13.59 -14.72 3.51
C VAL A 134 -13.54 -14.08 4.88
N ASN A 135 -14.62 -14.19 5.64
CA ASN A 135 -14.64 -13.78 7.04
C ASN A 135 -14.19 -14.94 7.93
N ILE A 136 -13.30 -14.66 8.86
CA ILE A 136 -12.77 -15.63 9.80
C ILE A 136 -13.21 -15.27 11.22
N THR A 137 -13.81 -16.23 11.92
CA THR A 137 -14.17 -16.12 13.34
C THR A 137 -13.42 -17.18 14.12
N ILE A 138 -12.43 -16.75 14.90
CA ILE A 138 -11.61 -17.59 15.77
C ILE A 138 -11.48 -16.87 17.11
N SER A 139 -12.15 -17.38 18.14
CA SER A 139 -12.25 -16.74 19.45
C SER A 139 -10.90 -16.62 20.15
N SER A 140 -10.05 -17.64 20.04
CA SER A 140 -8.70 -17.68 20.60
C SER A 140 -7.76 -16.61 20.02
N LEU A 141 -8.02 -16.15 18.79
CA LEU A 141 -7.29 -15.06 18.15
C LEU A 141 -7.96 -13.68 18.32
N GLY A 142 -9.14 -13.64 18.93
CA GLY A 142 -9.97 -12.45 19.01
C GLY A 142 -10.52 -12.01 17.63
N TYR A 143 -10.64 -12.94 16.69
CA TYR A 143 -11.20 -12.68 15.37
C TYR A 143 -12.72 -12.87 15.41
N SER A 144 -13.44 -11.82 15.07
CA SER A 144 -14.90 -11.81 14.93
C SER A 144 -15.24 -11.34 13.54
N ALA A 145 -15.60 -12.27 12.66
CA ALA A 145 -15.87 -12.02 11.23
C ALA A 145 -14.78 -11.16 10.56
N LYS A 146 -13.50 -11.44 10.89
CA LYS A 146 -12.37 -10.66 10.38
C LYS A 146 -12.11 -11.00 8.92
N PRO A 147 -12.16 -10.03 8.00
CA PRO A 147 -12.00 -10.28 6.58
C PRO A 147 -10.55 -10.66 6.24
N HIS A 148 -10.41 -11.70 5.43
CA HIS A 148 -9.17 -12.19 4.88
C HIS A 148 -9.33 -12.44 3.38
N ARG A 149 -8.28 -12.21 2.63
CA ARG A 149 -8.22 -12.53 1.21
C ARG A 149 -7.53 -13.85 0.99
N VAL A 150 -8.12 -14.69 0.14
CA VAL A 150 -7.55 -15.96 -0.27
C VAL A 150 -6.39 -15.71 -1.24
N ILE A 151 -5.19 -16.15 -0.87
CA ILE A 151 -3.97 -16.02 -1.70
C ILE A 151 -3.50 -17.37 -2.24
N GLY A 152 -3.92 -18.47 -1.64
CA GLY A 152 -3.62 -19.82 -2.10
C GLY A 152 -4.68 -20.82 -1.68
N ILE A 153 -4.93 -21.79 -2.54
CA ILE A 153 -5.87 -22.90 -2.33
C ILE A 153 -5.18 -24.18 -2.78
N THR A 154 -5.21 -25.20 -1.93
CA THR A 154 -4.73 -26.54 -2.26
C THR A 154 -5.83 -27.55 -1.93
N PHE A 155 -6.20 -28.36 -2.90
CA PHE A 155 -7.16 -29.45 -2.71
C PHE A 155 -6.39 -30.74 -2.36
N ASN A 156 -6.77 -31.35 -1.25
CA ASN A 156 -6.14 -32.58 -0.76
C ASN A 156 -6.97 -33.82 -1.21
N GLU A 157 -6.31 -34.97 -1.22
CA GLU A 157 -6.94 -36.25 -1.66
C GLU A 157 -8.04 -36.74 -0.67
N ASP A 158 -8.03 -36.25 0.56
CA ASP A 158 -9.00 -36.55 1.61
C ASP A 158 -10.21 -35.61 1.61
N TYR A 159 -10.41 -34.87 0.52
CA TYR A 159 -11.47 -33.86 0.34
C TYR A 159 -11.39 -32.69 1.30
N THR A 160 -10.24 -32.47 1.89
CA THR A 160 -9.96 -31.23 2.65
C THR A 160 -9.35 -30.17 1.73
N ILE A 161 -9.43 -28.90 2.14
CA ILE A 161 -8.93 -27.76 1.39
C ILE A 161 -8.02 -26.95 2.30
N ASP A 162 -6.76 -26.78 1.89
CA ASP A 162 -5.83 -25.91 2.56
C ASP A 162 -5.93 -24.50 1.99
N LEU A 163 -6.25 -23.55 2.86
CA LEU A 163 -6.37 -22.15 2.52
C LEU A 163 -5.17 -21.38 3.05
N GLN A 164 -4.60 -20.56 2.20
CA GLN A 164 -3.63 -19.53 2.57
C GLN A 164 -4.32 -18.18 2.46
N LEU A 165 -4.38 -17.47 3.56
CA LEU A 165 -5.15 -16.25 3.75
C LEU A 165 -4.24 -15.12 4.20
N VAL A 166 -4.56 -13.90 3.80
CA VAL A 166 -3.93 -12.67 4.31
C VAL A 166 -5.02 -11.71 4.79
N VAL A 167 -4.75 -10.99 5.87
CA VAL A 167 -5.70 -9.99 6.38
C VAL A 167 -6.07 -9.01 5.28
N HIS A 168 -7.36 -8.82 5.10
CA HIS A 168 -7.93 -7.84 4.17
C HIS A 168 -8.57 -6.69 4.95
N GLN A 169 -8.36 -5.46 4.46
CA GLN A 169 -9.03 -4.27 4.99
C GLN A 169 -9.43 -3.37 3.82
N ASP A 170 -10.71 -3.10 3.69
CA ASP A 170 -11.25 -2.21 2.66
C ASP A 170 -10.67 -0.79 2.73
N SER A 171 -10.32 -0.34 3.95
CA SER A 171 -9.71 0.98 4.15
C SER A 171 -8.37 1.17 3.44
N HIS A 172 -7.68 0.08 3.06
CA HIS A 172 -6.43 0.17 2.28
C HIS A 172 -6.67 0.62 0.84
N TYR A 173 -7.87 0.38 0.31
CA TYR A 173 -8.23 0.62 -1.09
C TYR A 173 -9.22 1.77 -1.25
N THR A 174 -9.56 2.45 -0.16
CA THR A 174 -10.47 3.60 -0.21
C THR A 174 -9.73 4.78 -0.82
N TRP A 175 -10.17 5.19 -2.01
CA TRP A 175 -9.64 6.36 -2.67
C TRP A 175 -10.06 7.63 -1.92
N VAL A 176 -9.07 8.38 -1.45
CA VAL A 176 -9.27 9.73 -0.95
C VAL A 176 -8.54 10.68 -1.89
N PRO A 177 -9.21 11.64 -2.56
CA PRO A 177 -8.53 12.60 -3.41
C PRO A 177 -7.41 13.30 -2.65
N LYS A 178 -6.18 13.17 -3.12
CA LYS A 178 -5.02 13.86 -2.56
C LYS A 178 -4.98 15.25 -3.22
N ASN A 179 -5.28 16.28 -2.49
CA ASN A 179 -5.35 17.65 -3.02
C ASN A 179 -3.98 18.26 -3.29
N THR A 180 -2.91 17.65 -2.81
CA THR A 180 -1.57 18.16 -2.95
C THR A 180 -0.60 17.03 -3.17
N ALA A 181 -0.18 16.86 -4.41
CA ALA A 181 1.15 16.34 -4.66
C ALA A 181 2.10 17.47 -4.25
N VAL A 182 3.07 17.20 -3.40
CA VAL A 182 4.13 18.17 -3.11
C VAL A 182 4.72 18.59 -4.45
N ALA A 183 4.50 19.85 -4.84
CA ALA A 183 5.12 20.38 -6.04
C ALA A 183 6.61 20.46 -5.74
N VAL A 184 7.36 19.47 -6.22
CA VAL A 184 8.82 19.55 -6.19
C VAL A 184 9.20 20.81 -6.94
N PRO A 185 9.90 21.77 -6.32
CA PRO A 185 10.22 23.02 -6.98
C PRO A 185 10.95 22.73 -8.29
N SER A 186 10.49 23.36 -9.38
CA SER A 186 11.13 23.20 -10.67
C SER A 186 12.57 23.67 -10.55
N THR A 187 13.51 22.75 -10.72
CA THR A 187 14.94 23.05 -10.77
C THR A 187 15.38 23.46 -12.18
N ASN A 188 14.44 23.64 -13.09
CA ASN A 188 14.74 24.19 -14.40
C ASN A 188 15.29 25.62 -14.23
N LEU A 189 16.58 25.77 -14.42
CA LEU A 189 17.19 27.07 -14.52
C LEU A 189 16.50 27.84 -15.66
N PRO A 190 16.25 29.15 -15.46
CA PRO A 190 15.74 29.99 -16.56
C PRO A 190 16.62 29.80 -17.79
N ASN A 191 16.01 29.72 -18.96
CA ASN A 191 16.76 29.62 -20.20
C ASN A 191 17.73 30.81 -20.25
N PRO A 192 19.06 30.60 -20.37
CA PRO A 192 20.03 31.69 -20.38
C PRO A 192 19.82 32.67 -21.52
N TYR A 193 19.09 32.24 -22.58
CA TYR A 193 18.74 33.11 -23.72
C TYR A 193 17.42 33.88 -23.49
N SER A 194 16.70 33.65 -22.40
CA SER A 194 15.46 34.37 -22.06
C SER A 194 15.60 35.25 -20.81
N VAL A 195 16.80 35.49 -20.36
CA VAL A 195 17.07 36.42 -19.25
C VAL A 195 16.71 37.84 -19.70
N SER A 196 15.70 38.40 -19.03
CA SER A 196 15.34 39.81 -19.30
C SER A 196 16.52 40.71 -18.98
N ALA A 197 16.77 41.67 -19.85
CA ALA A 197 17.76 42.71 -19.55
C ALA A 197 17.42 43.41 -18.23
N PRO A 198 18.40 43.74 -17.42
CA PRO A 198 18.15 44.46 -16.18
C PRO A 198 17.37 45.74 -16.44
N ALA A 199 16.33 46.01 -15.68
CA ALA A 199 15.37 47.08 -15.95
C ALA A 199 15.98 48.49 -15.94
N SER A 200 17.03 48.73 -15.20
CA SER A 200 17.92 49.90 -15.25
C SER A 200 19.13 49.69 -14.34
N ILE A 201 20.27 50.12 -14.76
CA ILE A 201 21.44 50.31 -13.88
C ILE A 201 21.56 51.80 -13.65
N SER A 202 21.34 52.28 -12.45
CA SER A 202 21.56 53.69 -12.14
C SER A 202 23.05 53.94 -11.86
N LEU A 203 23.59 55.05 -12.36
CA LEU A 203 24.97 55.43 -12.11
C LEU A 203 25.32 55.68 -10.64
N SER A 204 24.29 55.74 -9.77
CA SER A 204 24.46 55.88 -8.33
C SER A 204 24.96 54.60 -7.66
N ASP A 205 24.89 53.45 -8.29
CA ASP A 205 25.33 52.18 -7.77
C ASP A 205 26.82 51.87 -8.07
N LEU A 206 27.50 52.81 -8.72
CA LEU A 206 28.90 52.67 -9.16
C LEU A 206 29.89 53.60 -8.44
N MET A 207 29.46 54.30 -7.37
CA MET A 207 30.33 55.14 -6.54
C MET A 207 30.48 54.57 -5.11
#